data_a7adbe04dde1a3bac5d544d505f6e143
#
_entry.id   a7adbe04dde1a3bac5d544d505f6e143
#
_cell.length_a   1.000
_cell.length_b   1.000
_cell.length_c   1.000
_cell.angle_alpha   90.00
_cell.angle_beta   90.00
_cell.angle_gamma   90.00
#
_symmetry.space_group_name_H-M   'P 1'
#
loop_
_entity.id
_entity.type
_entity.pdbx_description
1 polymer ?
#
loop_
_entity_poly.entity_id
_entity_poly.type
_entity_poly.pdbx_seq_one_letter_code
_entity_poly.pdbx_strand_id
1 'polypeptide(L)'
;MLSPINSLTRRALHTCRVPKDLASVTGRDTAGEHPVSVGLRPESVEEVWRSVESLYRTGVHPGIQISLRHRGESVLHRAIGHARGNGPDDSVDTPRVAMTTDTPVCYFSASKAVTAFLIHLLAEQGLVNLMDPVAYYCPEFAHNGKRTITLHQILSHRGGIPAIPGDTPPEVLWNPEEVWRLLCEERAMQVDGSKVFYHAITGGFVLQRVLETVTGLTIQQYLDRYIRKPMGMAWFTYGVAAAD
;
A
#
# COMPACT_ATOMS: atom_id res chain seq x y z
N MET A 1 22.17 -6.72 29.61
CA MET A 1 20.98 -7.62 29.54
C MET A 1 19.76 -6.74 29.82
N LEU A 2 18.93 -6.48 28.81
CA LEU A 2 17.65 -5.79 29.01
C LEU A 2 16.71 -6.78 29.71
N SER A 3 16.15 -6.35 30.86
CA SER A 3 15.12 -7.12 31.60
C SER A 3 13.93 -7.40 30.66
N PRO A 4 13.31 -8.58 30.76
CA PRO A 4 12.14 -8.88 29.94
C PRO A 4 11.02 -7.86 30.25
N ILE A 5 10.66 -7.08 29.23
CA ILE A 5 9.57 -6.11 29.32
C ILE A 5 8.27 -6.91 29.65
N ASN A 6 7.59 -6.56 30.73
CA ASN A 6 6.36 -7.22 31.15
C ASN A 6 5.19 -6.90 30.18
N SER A 7 4.07 -7.61 30.30
CA SER A 7 2.91 -7.47 29.41
C SER A 7 2.30 -6.06 29.42
N LEU A 8 2.25 -5.41 30.59
CA LEU A 8 1.70 -4.07 30.75
C LEU A 8 2.60 -3.02 30.04
N THR A 9 3.92 -3.14 30.20
CA THR A 9 4.88 -2.23 29.54
C THR A 9 4.83 -2.39 28.03
N ARG A 10 4.67 -3.62 27.50
CA ARG A 10 4.53 -3.86 26.05
C ARG A 10 3.26 -3.25 25.49
N ARG A 11 2.12 -3.36 26.17
CA ARG A 11 0.87 -2.69 25.80
C ARG A 11 1.02 -1.18 25.76
N ALA A 12 1.62 -0.60 26.80
CA ALA A 12 1.85 0.84 26.89
C ALA A 12 2.80 1.36 25.79
N LEU A 13 3.80 0.56 25.39
CA LEU A 13 4.77 0.91 24.34
C LEU A 13 4.38 0.36 22.94
N HIS A 14 3.23 -0.31 22.82
CA HIS A 14 2.80 -0.96 21.59
C HIS A 14 3.87 -1.86 20.96
N THR A 15 4.58 -2.67 21.78
CA THR A 15 5.67 -3.53 21.32
C THR A 15 5.30 -5.01 21.32
N CYS A 16 5.85 -5.76 20.38
CA CYS A 16 5.73 -7.21 20.28
C CYS A 16 6.82 -7.94 21.08
N ARG A 17 6.75 -9.29 21.13
CA ARG A 17 7.79 -10.14 21.75
C ARG A 17 8.85 -10.45 20.73
N VAL A 18 10.11 -10.15 21.06
CA VAL A 18 11.27 -10.45 20.21
C VAL A 18 12.07 -11.58 20.87
N PRO A 19 12.28 -12.74 20.19
CA PRO A 19 13.09 -13.80 20.73
C PRO A 19 14.59 -13.41 20.76
N LYS A 20 15.35 -14.05 21.63
CA LYS A 20 16.82 -13.84 21.71
C LYS A 20 17.49 -14.33 20.41
N ASP A 21 17.10 -15.53 19.99
CA ASP A 21 17.55 -16.13 18.73
C ASP A 21 16.59 -15.76 17.61
N LEU A 22 17.04 -14.90 16.71
CA LEU A 22 16.24 -14.47 15.56
C LEU A 22 16.13 -15.54 14.47
N ALA A 23 17.02 -16.51 14.42
CA ALA A 23 16.94 -17.59 13.45
C ALA A 23 15.65 -18.39 13.59
N SER A 24 15.12 -18.51 14.81
CA SER A 24 13.86 -19.19 15.10
C SER A 24 12.61 -18.54 14.49
N VAL A 25 12.70 -17.29 14.06
CA VAL A 25 11.61 -16.51 13.48
C VAL A 25 11.98 -15.89 12.12
N THR A 26 13.06 -16.35 11.50
CA THR A 26 13.54 -15.87 10.19
C THR A 26 13.19 -16.87 9.10
N GLY A 27 12.43 -16.41 8.09
CA GLY A 27 12.20 -17.12 6.84
C GLY A 27 13.10 -16.58 5.72
N ARG A 28 13.73 -17.45 4.95
CA ARG A 28 14.60 -17.10 3.82
C ARG A 28 14.21 -17.88 2.58
N ASP A 29 14.11 -17.19 1.46
CA ASP A 29 14.11 -17.82 0.13
C ASP A 29 15.51 -17.70 -0.47
N THR A 30 16.45 -18.48 0.08
CA THR A 30 17.85 -18.43 -0.36
C THR A 30 18.05 -18.95 -1.78
N ALA A 31 17.15 -19.76 -2.29
CA ALA A 31 17.22 -20.26 -3.68
C ALA A 31 17.00 -19.15 -4.72
N GLY A 32 16.30 -18.08 -4.31
CA GLY A 32 16.01 -16.93 -5.15
C GLY A 32 16.95 -15.73 -4.98
N GLU A 33 17.98 -15.81 -4.12
CA GLU A 33 18.90 -14.68 -3.87
C GLU A 33 20.19 -14.83 -4.70
N HIS A 34 20.41 -13.92 -5.67
CA HIS A 34 21.53 -13.96 -6.61
C HIS A 34 22.37 -12.66 -6.63
N PRO A 35 22.94 -12.21 -5.49
CA PRO A 35 23.67 -10.94 -5.44
C PRO A 35 24.92 -10.92 -6.31
N VAL A 36 25.65 -12.02 -6.39
CA VAL A 36 26.90 -12.11 -7.15
C VAL A 36 26.68 -11.98 -8.66
N SER A 37 25.58 -12.53 -9.17
CA SER A 37 25.24 -12.48 -10.61
C SER A 37 25.07 -11.06 -11.15
N VAL A 38 24.76 -10.11 -10.25
CA VAL A 38 24.54 -8.69 -10.58
C VAL A 38 25.65 -7.78 -10.04
N GLY A 39 26.77 -8.37 -9.61
CA GLY A 39 27.96 -7.63 -9.18
C GLY A 39 27.89 -7.07 -7.76
N LEU A 40 26.99 -7.56 -6.93
CA LEU A 40 26.94 -7.19 -5.51
C LEU A 40 27.76 -8.17 -4.65
N ARG A 41 28.39 -7.66 -3.63
CA ARG A 41 29.06 -8.48 -2.62
C ARG A 41 28.01 -9.05 -1.67
N PRO A 42 28.02 -10.36 -1.37
CA PRO A 42 27.09 -10.97 -0.41
C PRO A 42 27.09 -10.28 0.95
N GLU A 43 28.27 -9.84 1.41
CA GLU A 43 28.42 -9.17 2.69
C GLU A 43 27.63 -7.85 2.77
N SER A 44 27.55 -7.11 1.65
CA SER A 44 26.77 -5.87 1.58
C SER A 44 25.27 -6.15 1.68
N VAL A 45 24.80 -7.25 1.10
CA VAL A 45 23.40 -7.70 1.23
C VAL A 45 23.09 -8.13 2.67
N GLU A 46 24.02 -8.84 3.31
CA GLU A 46 23.90 -9.22 4.72
C GLU A 46 23.95 -7.99 5.67
N GLU A 47 24.60 -6.89 5.29
CA GLU A 47 24.52 -5.61 6.04
C GLU A 47 23.11 -5.01 5.99
N VAL A 48 22.46 -5.05 4.84
CA VAL A 48 21.04 -4.64 4.74
C VAL A 48 20.16 -5.53 5.61
N TRP A 49 20.37 -6.85 5.57
CA TRP A 49 19.61 -7.78 6.41
C TRP A 49 19.82 -7.50 7.91
N ARG A 50 21.04 -7.28 8.36
CA ARG A 50 21.34 -6.89 9.77
C ARG A 50 20.60 -5.61 10.19
N SER A 51 20.38 -4.68 9.26
CA SER A 51 19.59 -3.48 9.53
C SER A 51 18.10 -3.81 9.76
N VAL A 52 17.56 -4.76 8.98
CA VAL A 52 16.19 -5.29 9.20
C VAL A 52 16.08 -6.02 10.55
N GLU A 53 17.06 -6.86 10.90
CA GLU A 53 17.10 -7.51 12.20
C GLU A 53 17.17 -6.49 13.36
N SER A 54 17.93 -5.42 13.19
CA SER A 54 18.03 -4.33 14.17
C SER A 54 16.70 -3.61 14.34
N LEU A 55 15.98 -3.36 13.23
CA LEU A 55 14.64 -2.78 13.25
C LEU A 55 13.66 -3.72 13.97
N TYR A 56 13.67 -5.02 13.65
CA TYR A 56 12.82 -6.01 14.31
C TYR A 56 13.10 -6.10 15.81
N ARG A 57 14.37 -6.01 16.24
CA ARG A 57 14.76 -6.01 17.66
C ARG A 57 14.18 -4.85 18.47
N THR A 58 13.71 -3.79 17.84
CA THR A 58 13.00 -2.70 18.54
C THR A 58 11.66 -3.17 19.13
N GLY A 59 11.09 -4.25 18.60
CA GLY A 59 9.79 -4.77 18.99
C GLY A 59 8.60 -3.94 18.47
N VAL A 60 8.83 -2.91 17.68
CA VAL A 60 7.75 -2.06 17.12
C VAL A 60 6.96 -2.81 16.03
N HIS A 61 7.63 -3.71 15.31
CA HIS A 61 7.02 -4.47 14.20
C HIS A 61 6.92 -5.95 14.58
N PRO A 62 5.72 -6.55 14.60
CA PRO A 62 5.55 -7.99 14.90
C PRO A 62 6.13 -8.89 13.81
N GLY A 63 6.21 -8.40 12.58
CA GLY A 63 6.81 -9.07 11.43
C GLY A 63 7.25 -8.08 10.37
N ILE A 64 8.29 -8.44 9.63
CA ILE A 64 8.86 -7.64 8.53
C ILE A 64 9.14 -8.58 7.36
N GLN A 65 8.76 -8.15 6.16
CA GLN A 65 9.19 -8.75 4.89
C GLN A 65 10.06 -7.77 4.14
N ILE A 66 11.07 -8.29 3.45
CA ILE A 66 11.89 -7.48 2.53
C ILE A 66 12.09 -8.24 1.23
N SER A 67 11.88 -7.55 0.11
CA SER A 67 12.27 -8.01 -1.22
C SER A 67 13.08 -6.90 -1.87
N LEU A 68 14.34 -7.19 -2.15
CA LEU A 68 15.26 -6.26 -2.83
C LEU A 68 15.69 -6.86 -4.16
N ARG A 69 15.53 -6.09 -5.23
CA ARG A 69 15.96 -6.49 -6.57
C ARG A 69 16.99 -5.51 -7.10
N HIS A 70 17.96 -6.02 -7.83
CA HIS A 70 18.96 -5.22 -8.54
C HIS A 70 19.16 -5.78 -9.95
N ARG A 71 19.07 -4.92 -10.97
CA ARG A 71 19.16 -5.31 -12.40
C ARG A 71 18.23 -6.45 -12.80
N GLY A 72 17.02 -6.49 -12.22
CA GLY A 72 16.04 -7.54 -12.48
C GLY A 72 16.17 -8.79 -11.62
N GLU A 73 17.32 -9.04 -11.00
CA GLU A 73 17.56 -10.20 -10.14
C GLU A 73 17.15 -9.94 -8.69
N SER A 74 16.65 -10.95 -8.00
CA SER A 74 16.41 -10.90 -6.57
C SER A 74 17.75 -11.04 -5.84
N VAL A 75 18.05 -10.08 -4.95
CA VAL A 75 19.30 -10.07 -4.17
C VAL A 75 19.08 -10.25 -2.67
N LEU A 76 17.85 -10.00 -2.20
CA LEU A 76 17.42 -10.24 -0.83
C LEU A 76 15.92 -10.50 -0.83
N HIS A 77 15.49 -11.67 -0.31
CA HIS A 77 14.09 -12.04 -0.21
C HIS A 77 13.85 -12.81 1.08
N ARG A 78 13.52 -12.13 2.15
CA ARG A 78 13.45 -12.68 3.51
C ARG A 78 12.29 -12.10 4.30
N ALA A 79 11.92 -12.82 5.34
CA ALA A 79 10.93 -12.40 6.32
C ALA A 79 11.44 -12.67 7.73
N ILE A 80 10.96 -11.91 8.71
CA ILE A 80 11.27 -12.10 10.12
C ILE A 80 10.04 -11.80 10.97
N GLY A 81 9.81 -12.60 12.00
CA GLY A 81 8.76 -12.38 12.99
C GLY A 81 7.47 -13.14 12.69
N HIS A 82 6.34 -12.55 13.02
CA HIS A 82 5.04 -13.19 12.97
C HIS A 82 4.02 -12.33 12.22
N ALA A 83 3.22 -12.98 11.39
CA ALA A 83 2.09 -12.37 10.69
C ALA A 83 0.92 -12.10 11.65
N ARG A 84 0.71 -12.98 12.65
CA ARG A 84 -0.33 -12.89 13.67
C ARG A 84 0.13 -13.48 15.00
N GLY A 85 -0.55 -13.10 16.08
CA GLY A 85 -0.40 -13.71 17.42
C GLY A 85 0.82 -13.19 18.19
N ASN A 86 1.43 -12.08 17.75
CA ASN A 86 2.54 -11.43 18.45
C ASN A 86 2.38 -9.90 18.52
N GLY A 87 1.16 -9.41 18.46
CA GLY A 87 0.87 -7.99 18.69
C GLY A 87 1.02 -7.59 20.15
N PRO A 88 0.93 -6.28 20.46
CA PRO A 88 1.06 -5.78 21.84
C PRO A 88 -0.01 -6.34 22.77
N ASP A 89 -1.20 -6.60 22.26
CA ASP A 89 -2.35 -7.12 23.04
C ASP A 89 -2.44 -8.64 23.09
N ASP A 90 -1.65 -9.35 22.29
CA ASP A 90 -1.63 -10.82 22.29
C ASP A 90 -1.03 -11.40 23.58
N SER A 91 -1.64 -12.47 24.09
CA SER A 91 -1.12 -13.23 25.24
C SER A 91 0.09 -14.10 24.85
N VAL A 92 0.73 -14.74 25.82
CA VAL A 92 1.81 -15.71 25.54
C VAL A 92 1.26 -16.97 24.87
N ASP A 93 -0.01 -17.29 25.13
CA ASP A 93 -0.71 -18.48 24.66
C ASP A 93 -1.42 -18.26 23.33
N THR A 94 -1.46 -17.00 22.82
CA THR A 94 -2.05 -16.70 21.52
C THR A 94 -1.29 -17.46 20.43
N PRO A 95 -1.98 -18.27 19.59
CA PRO A 95 -1.35 -18.99 18.50
C PRO A 95 -0.64 -18.02 17.54
N ARG A 96 0.62 -18.30 17.24
CA ARG A 96 1.44 -17.47 16.36
C ARG A 96 1.52 -18.06 14.97
N VAL A 97 1.36 -17.18 13.98
CA VAL A 97 1.61 -17.51 12.57
C VAL A 97 2.90 -16.83 12.16
N ALA A 98 3.88 -17.60 11.69
CA ALA A 98 5.15 -17.05 11.23
C ALA A 98 4.95 -16.12 10.01
N MET A 99 5.74 -15.05 9.96
CA MET A 99 5.88 -14.24 8.76
C MET A 99 6.74 -14.99 7.74
N THR A 100 6.24 -15.16 6.53
CA THR A 100 6.97 -15.75 5.40
C THR A 100 7.13 -14.72 4.29
N THR A 101 7.96 -15.02 3.28
CA THR A 101 8.09 -14.18 2.09
C THR A 101 6.81 -14.07 1.28
N ASP A 102 5.88 -15.02 1.44
CA ASP A 102 4.60 -15.08 0.73
C ASP A 102 3.40 -14.62 1.56
N THR A 103 3.63 -14.22 2.82
CA THR A 103 2.55 -13.74 3.68
C THR A 103 1.92 -12.48 3.08
N PRO A 104 0.61 -12.45 2.79
CA PRO A 104 -0.04 -11.24 2.30
C PRO A 104 -0.06 -10.16 3.38
N VAL A 105 0.21 -8.93 2.98
CA VAL A 105 0.23 -7.75 3.85
C VAL A 105 -0.54 -6.59 3.23
N CYS A 106 -1.15 -5.76 4.09
CA CYS A 106 -1.79 -4.53 3.63
C CYS A 106 -0.72 -3.47 3.33
N TYR A 107 -0.69 -3.00 2.07
CA TYR A 107 0.29 -1.99 1.64
C TYR A 107 -0.08 -0.56 2.00
N PHE A 108 -1.27 -0.32 2.54
CA PHE A 108 -1.72 1.05 2.83
C PHE A 108 -1.44 2.01 1.66
N SER A 109 -0.74 3.12 1.93
CA SER A 109 -0.46 4.14 0.91
C SER A 109 0.46 3.69 -0.23
N ALA A 110 1.21 2.60 -0.09
CA ALA A 110 1.97 2.04 -1.22
C ALA A 110 1.04 1.55 -2.35
N SER A 111 -0.23 1.24 -2.05
CA SER A 111 -1.26 0.92 -3.05
C SER A 111 -1.53 2.06 -4.05
N LYS A 112 -1.19 3.32 -3.72
CA LYS A 112 -1.31 4.45 -4.64
C LYS A 112 -0.43 4.27 -5.89
N ALA A 113 0.74 3.65 -5.74
CA ALA A 113 1.59 3.33 -6.89
C ALA A 113 0.91 2.32 -7.83
N VAL A 114 0.17 1.35 -7.27
CA VAL A 114 -0.62 0.39 -8.06
C VAL A 114 -1.74 1.12 -8.80
N THR A 115 -2.51 1.96 -8.11
CA THR A 115 -3.58 2.76 -8.73
C THR A 115 -3.02 3.66 -9.84
N ALA A 116 -1.90 4.34 -9.57
CA ALA A 116 -1.24 5.17 -10.58
C ALA A 116 -0.82 4.34 -11.81
N PHE A 117 -0.27 3.15 -11.60
CA PHE A 117 0.07 2.24 -12.68
C PHE A 117 -1.14 1.86 -13.55
N LEU A 118 -2.30 1.56 -12.92
CA LEU A 118 -3.53 1.26 -13.68
C LEU A 118 -3.99 2.46 -14.52
N ILE A 119 -3.87 3.69 -14.02
CA ILE A 119 -4.20 4.90 -14.79
C ILE A 119 -3.21 5.11 -15.95
N HIS A 120 -1.92 4.86 -15.74
CA HIS A 120 -0.94 4.89 -16.82
C HIS A 120 -1.20 3.81 -17.88
N LEU A 121 -1.66 2.63 -17.47
CA LEU A 121 -2.08 1.58 -18.42
C LEU A 121 -3.28 2.02 -19.27
N LEU A 122 -4.26 2.72 -18.67
CA LEU A 122 -5.36 3.31 -19.43
C LEU A 122 -4.84 4.36 -20.44
N ALA A 123 -3.86 5.16 -20.04
CA ALA A 123 -3.25 6.15 -20.94
C ALA A 123 -2.49 5.49 -22.09
N GLU A 124 -1.75 4.42 -21.84
CA GLU A 124 -1.07 3.61 -22.87
C GLU A 124 -2.08 3.01 -23.86
N GLN A 125 -3.25 2.57 -23.37
CA GLN A 125 -4.35 2.06 -24.19
C GLN A 125 -5.13 3.16 -24.94
N GLY A 126 -4.80 4.42 -24.74
CA GLY A 126 -5.50 5.56 -25.36
C GLY A 126 -6.90 5.84 -24.79
N LEU A 127 -7.25 5.23 -23.65
CA LEU A 127 -8.56 5.41 -23.01
C LEU A 127 -8.64 6.70 -22.19
N VAL A 128 -7.52 7.19 -21.70
CA VAL A 128 -7.42 8.48 -21.01
C VAL A 128 -6.17 9.25 -21.44
N ASN A 129 -6.21 10.59 -21.30
CA ASN A 129 -5.03 11.43 -21.37
C ASN A 129 -4.80 12.07 -20.00
N LEU A 130 -3.59 11.94 -19.46
CA LEU A 130 -3.28 12.43 -18.12
C LEU A 130 -3.44 13.95 -17.96
N MET A 131 -3.38 14.69 -19.05
CA MET A 131 -3.57 16.14 -19.06
C MET A 131 -5.04 16.55 -19.20
N ASP A 132 -5.95 15.62 -19.45
CA ASP A 132 -7.37 15.91 -19.49
C ASP A 132 -7.91 16.16 -18.09
N PRO A 133 -8.87 17.08 -17.95
CA PRO A 133 -9.63 17.27 -16.71
C PRO A 133 -10.37 15.98 -16.32
N VAL A 134 -10.43 15.69 -15.02
CA VAL A 134 -11.30 14.63 -14.48
C VAL A 134 -12.73 14.79 -14.98
N ALA A 135 -13.22 16.05 -15.04
CA ALA A 135 -14.56 16.40 -15.48
C ALA A 135 -14.84 16.05 -16.97
N TYR A 136 -13.84 15.76 -17.76
CA TYR A 136 -14.02 15.26 -19.12
C TYR A 136 -14.58 13.84 -19.12
N TYR A 137 -14.15 13.02 -18.18
CA TYR A 137 -14.61 11.62 -18.00
C TYR A 137 -15.81 11.53 -17.06
N CYS A 138 -15.84 12.37 -16.02
CA CYS A 138 -16.85 12.40 -14.97
C CYS A 138 -17.38 13.84 -14.83
N PRO A 139 -18.38 14.25 -15.65
CA PRO A 139 -18.86 15.65 -15.73
C PRO A 139 -19.31 16.24 -14.40
N GLU A 140 -19.87 15.42 -13.51
CA GLU A 140 -20.32 15.80 -12.18
C GLU A 140 -19.17 16.31 -11.27
N PHE A 141 -17.94 15.94 -11.56
CA PHE A 141 -16.76 16.44 -10.83
C PHE A 141 -16.49 17.95 -11.09
N ALA A 142 -17.05 18.52 -12.18
CA ALA A 142 -16.84 19.92 -12.54
C ALA A 142 -17.32 20.94 -11.51
N HIS A 143 -18.19 20.50 -10.58
CA HIS A 143 -18.81 21.39 -9.61
C HIS A 143 -17.79 22.05 -8.67
N ASN A 144 -18.18 23.18 -8.08
CA ASN A 144 -17.43 23.89 -7.05
C ASN A 144 -15.97 24.21 -7.45
N GLY A 145 -15.79 24.58 -8.73
CA GLY A 145 -14.51 25.08 -9.28
C GLY A 145 -13.56 24.00 -9.77
N LYS A 146 -13.93 22.69 -9.74
CA LYS A 146 -13.03 21.58 -10.08
C LYS A 146 -12.92 21.26 -11.59
N ARG A 147 -13.59 22.03 -12.46
CA ARG A 147 -13.69 21.75 -13.90
C ARG A 147 -12.36 21.48 -14.60
N THR A 148 -11.28 22.15 -14.18
CA THR A 148 -9.98 22.12 -14.85
C THR A 148 -8.97 21.21 -14.17
N ILE A 149 -9.32 20.55 -13.05
CA ILE A 149 -8.39 19.65 -12.34
C ILE A 149 -8.15 18.42 -13.20
N THR A 150 -6.88 18.22 -13.59
CA THR A 150 -6.45 17.13 -14.48
C THR A 150 -6.15 15.84 -13.72
N LEU A 151 -6.13 14.70 -14.44
CA LEU A 151 -5.66 13.42 -13.90
C LEU A 151 -4.22 13.52 -13.38
N HIS A 152 -3.35 14.24 -14.12
CA HIS A 152 -1.97 14.51 -13.70
C HIS A 152 -1.92 15.25 -12.35
N GLN A 153 -2.79 16.23 -12.12
CA GLN A 153 -2.85 16.94 -10.85
C GLN A 153 -3.30 16.03 -9.68
N ILE A 154 -4.25 15.12 -9.93
CA ILE A 154 -4.65 14.12 -8.92
C ILE A 154 -3.48 13.18 -8.61
N LEU A 155 -2.84 12.60 -9.63
CA LEU A 155 -1.71 11.66 -9.49
C LEU A 155 -0.50 12.30 -8.78
N SER A 156 -0.27 13.59 -9.00
CA SER A 156 0.84 14.34 -8.40
C SER A 156 0.50 15.05 -7.08
N HIS A 157 -0.68 14.75 -6.51
CA HIS A 157 -1.18 15.39 -5.29
C HIS A 157 -1.36 16.91 -5.40
N ARG A 158 -1.69 17.40 -6.59
CA ARG A 158 -1.91 18.83 -6.90
C ARG A 158 -3.37 19.18 -7.23
N GLY A 159 -4.30 18.24 -7.03
CA GLY A 159 -5.72 18.42 -7.33
C GLY A 159 -6.50 19.29 -6.31
N GLY A 160 -5.88 19.68 -5.20
CA GLY A 160 -6.50 20.57 -4.21
C GLY A 160 -7.69 19.99 -3.42
N ILE A 161 -7.85 18.67 -3.40
CA ILE A 161 -8.91 17.95 -2.68
C ILE A 161 -8.35 16.95 -1.65
N PRO A 162 -7.55 17.39 -0.67
CA PRO A 162 -6.79 16.49 0.21
C PRO A 162 -7.65 15.65 1.15
N ALA A 163 -8.87 16.07 1.44
CA ALA A 163 -9.75 15.43 2.41
C ALA A 163 -11.21 15.43 1.95
N ILE A 164 -12.01 14.57 2.52
CA ILE A 164 -13.48 14.65 2.57
C ILE A 164 -13.86 15.53 3.78
N PRO A 165 -15.10 16.04 3.88
CA PRO A 165 -15.52 16.85 5.03
C PRO A 165 -15.18 16.22 6.37
N GLY A 166 -14.64 17.02 7.31
CA GLY A 166 -14.06 16.52 8.56
C GLY A 166 -15.03 15.93 9.57
N ASP A 167 -16.33 16.15 9.40
CA ASP A 167 -17.43 15.57 10.18
C ASP A 167 -17.98 14.27 9.56
N THR A 168 -17.42 13.82 8.44
CA THR A 168 -17.83 12.57 7.76
C THR A 168 -17.42 11.36 8.60
N PRO A 169 -18.36 10.48 8.98
CA PRO A 169 -18.03 9.26 9.69
C PRO A 169 -17.11 8.33 8.86
N PRO A 170 -16.12 7.66 9.48
CA PRO A 170 -15.21 6.77 8.77
C PRO A 170 -15.90 5.66 7.96
N GLU A 171 -17.07 5.22 8.39
CA GLU A 171 -17.87 4.18 7.75
C GLU A 171 -18.32 4.56 6.33
N VAL A 172 -18.37 5.86 6.00
CA VAL A 172 -18.66 6.35 4.65
C VAL A 172 -17.64 5.82 3.63
N LEU A 173 -16.39 5.55 4.04
CA LEU A 173 -15.38 4.97 3.15
C LEU A 173 -15.75 3.58 2.60
N TRP A 174 -16.70 2.88 3.22
CA TRP A 174 -17.24 1.61 2.71
C TRP A 174 -18.27 1.79 1.60
N ASN A 175 -18.69 3.04 1.33
CA ASN A 175 -19.64 3.37 0.28
C ASN A 175 -18.99 4.29 -0.77
N PRO A 176 -18.37 3.75 -1.82
CA PRO A 176 -17.70 4.53 -2.86
C PRO A 176 -18.59 5.56 -3.56
N GLU A 177 -19.89 5.28 -3.72
CA GLU A 177 -20.84 6.22 -4.32
C GLU A 177 -21.05 7.44 -3.43
N GLU A 178 -21.16 7.25 -2.13
CA GLU A 178 -21.30 8.36 -1.19
C GLU A 178 -20.02 9.18 -1.09
N VAL A 179 -18.85 8.54 -1.07
CA VAL A 179 -17.56 9.24 -1.14
C VAL A 179 -17.47 10.08 -2.42
N TRP A 180 -17.88 9.50 -3.56
CA TRP A 180 -17.87 10.23 -4.84
C TRP A 180 -18.80 11.44 -4.81
N ARG A 181 -20.02 11.31 -4.26
CA ARG A 181 -20.95 12.41 -4.09
C ARG A 181 -20.31 13.55 -3.27
N LEU A 182 -19.73 13.22 -2.12
CA LEU A 182 -19.04 14.19 -1.26
C LEU A 182 -17.90 14.89 -1.99
N LEU A 183 -17.08 14.15 -2.73
CA LEU A 183 -15.97 14.70 -3.53
C LEU A 183 -16.45 15.64 -4.64
N CYS A 184 -17.63 15.36 -5.25
CA CYS A 184 -18.22 16.24 -6.24
C CYS A 184 -18.76 17.54 -5.60
N GLU A 185 -19.29 17.47 -4.39
CA GLU A 185 -19.82 18.62 -3.64
C GLU A 185 -18.71 19.46 -2.99
N GLU A 186 -17.58 18.84 -2.61
CA GLU A 186 -16.47 19.52 -1.95
C GLU A 186 -15.85 20.58 -2.88
N ARG A 187 -15.41 21.69 -2.29
CA ARG A 187 -14.67 22.73 -2.99
C ARG A 187 -13.17 22.45 -2.95
N ALA A 188 -12.51 22.53 -4.11
CA ALA A 188 -11.06 22.43 -4.13
C ALA A 188 -10.42 23.64 -3.41
N MET A 189 -9.40 23.37 -2.60
CA MET A 189 -8.60 24.40 -1.91
C MET A 189 -7.82 25.24 -2.91
N GLN A 190 -7.46 24.66 -4.07
CA GLN A 190 -6.85 25.32 -5.21
C GLN A 190 -7.02 24.44 -6.46
N VAL A 191 -6.97 25.03 -7.66
CA VAL A 191 -7.22 24.33 -8.92
C VAL A 191 -6.10 24.48 -9.93
N ASP A 192 -5.16 25.39 -9.69
CA ASP A 192 -4.04 25.72 -10.60
C ASP A 192 -2.87 24.73 -10.49
N GLY A 193 -2.91 23.81 -9.53
CA GLY A 193 -1.84 22.84 -9.30
C GLY A 193 -0.57 23.42 -8.66
N SER A 194 -0.60 24.68 -8.18
CA SER A 194 0.57 25.36 -7.61
C SER A 194 1.09 24.72 -6.32
N LYS A 195 0.19 24.14 -5.51
CA LYS A 195 0.53 23.55 -4.22
C LYS A 195 0.34 22.04 -4.21
N VAL A 196 1.19 21.36 -3.46
CA VAL A 196 1.08 19.92 -3.20
C VAL A 196 0.36 19.71 -1.87
N PHE A 197 -0.72 18.93 -1.92
CA PHE A 197 -1.46 18.46 -0.74
C PHE A 197 -1.62 16.94 -0.84
N TYR A 198 -1.12 16.20 0.10
CA TYR A 198 -1.24 14.75 0.06
C TYR A 198 -2.72 14.32 0.07
N HIS A 199 -3.18 13.75 -1.03
CA HIS A 199 -4.51 13.15 -1.17
C HIS A 199 -4.47 11.74 -0.57
N ALA A 200 -4.59 11.63 0.75
CA ALA A 200 -4.41 10.36 1.46
C ALA A 200 -5.37 9.27 0.98
N ILE A 201 -6.64 9.65 0.73
CA ILE A 201 -7.73 8.76 0.34
C ILE A 201 -8.41 9.25 -0.94
N THR A 202 -8.71 10.54 -1.02
CA THR A 202 -9.56 11.17 -2.03
C THR A 202 -9.09 10.94 -3.46
N GLY A 203 -7.78 11.02 -3.70
CA GLY A 203 -7.19 10.77 -5.03
C GLY A 203 -7.48 9.36 -5.54
N GLY A 204 -7.48 8.36 -4.65
CA GLY A 204 -7.81 6.98 -5.01
C GLY A 204 -9.23 6.83 -5.52
N PHE A 205 -10.22 7.41 -4.83
CA PHE A 205 -11.63 7.38 -5.26
C PHE A 205 -11.86 8.10 -6.58
N VAL A 206 -11.19 9.26 -6.80
CA VAL A 206 -11.30 9.97 -8.09
C VAL A 206 -10.74 9.12 -9.24
N LEU A 207 -9.56 8.54 -9.06
CA LEU A 207 -8.92 7.70 -10.09
C LEU A 207 -9.69 6.40 -10.34
N GLN A 208 -10.25 5.80 -9.29
CA GLN A 208 -11.15 4.65 -9.38
C GLN A 208 -12.38 5.01 -10.23
N ARG A 209 -13.07 6.12 -9.94
CA ARG A 209 -14.27 6.54 -10.67
C ARG A 209 -13.97 6.75 -12.16
N VAL A 210 -12.86 7.40 -12.50
CA VAL A 210 -12.45 7.58 -13.90
C VAL A 210 -12.22 6.23 -14.58
N LEU A 211 -11.47 5.32 -13.94
CA LEU A 211 -11.21 3.98 -14.47
C LEU A 211 -12.51 3.24 -14.73
N GLU A 212 -13.42 3.21 -13.76
CA GLU A 212 -14.70 2.52 -13.87
C GLU A 212 -15.58 3.14 -14.98
N THR A 213 -15.57 4.46 -15.12
CA THR A 213 -16.34 5.16 -16.16
C THR A 213 -15.83 4.82 -17.56
N VAL A 214 -14.52 4.80 -17.79
CA VAL A 214 -13.99 4.58 -19.15
C VAL A 214 -13.90 3.12 -19.55
N THR A 215 -13.90 2.19 -18.57
CA THR A 215 -13.76 0.75 -18.85
C THR A 215 -15.02 -0.06 -18.63
N GLY A 216 -15.96 0.41 -17.82
CA GLY A 216 -17.11 -0.35 -17.34
C GLY A 216 -16.74 -1.48 -16.35
N LEU A 217 -15.49 -1.57 -15.93
CA LEU A 217 -14.97 -2.56 -14.97
C LEU A 217 -14.72 -1.89 -13.62
N THR A 218 -14.94 -2.60 -12.53
CA THR A 218 -14.44 -2.13 -11.23
C THR A 218 -12.92 -2.11 -11.24
N ILE A 219 -12.32 -1.29 -10.37
CA ILE A 219 -10.85 -1.22 -10.25
C ILE A 219 -10.25 -2.60 -9.94
N GLN A 220 -10.93 -3.43 -9.13
CA GLN A 220 -10.53 -4.81 -8.84
C GLN A 220 -10.56 -5.69 -10.09
N GLN A 221 -11.65 -5.62 -10.88
CA GLN A 221 -11.77 -6.41 -12.12
C GLN A 221 -10.69 -6.01 -13.14
N TYR A 222 -10.37 -4.71 -13.22
CA TYR A 222 -9.34 -4.21 -14.11
C TYR A 222 -7.95 -4.68 -13.67
N LEU A 223 -7.63 -4.57 -12.36
CA LEU A 223 -6.40 -5.11 -11.77
C LEU A 223 -6.26 -6.61 -12.05
N ASP A 224 -7.33 -7.38 -11.82
CA ASP A 224 -7.36 -8.83 -12.05
C ASP A 224 -7.06 -9.19 -13.49
N ARG A 225 -7.71 -8.48 -14.42
CA ARG A 225 -7.61 -8.77 -15.84
C ARG A 225 -6.24 -8.48 -16.42
N TYR A 226 -5.63 -7.36 -16.04
CA TYR A 226 -4.43 -6.84 -16.69
C TYR A 226 -3.14 -7.09 -15.92
N ILE A 227 -3.21 -7.34 -14.62
CA ILE A 227 -2.02 -7.51 -13.76
C ILE A 227 -2.06 -8.83 -13.01
N ARG A 228 -3.02 -9.01 -12.10
CA ARG A 228 -3.01 -10.11 -11.14
C ARG A 228 -2.99 -11.49 -11.83
N LYS A 229 -3.95 -11.75 -12.71
CA LYS A 229 -4.06 -13.03 -13.42
C LYS A 229 -2.92 -13.29 -14.39
N PRO A 230 -2.54 -12.33 -15.28
CA PRO A 230 -1.40 -12.52 -16.19
C PRO A 230 -0.08 -12.78 -15.48
N MET A 231 0.13 -12.20 -14.29
CA MET A 231 1.34 -12.38 -13.49
C MET A 231 1.26 -13.55 -12.50
N GLY A 232 0.15 -14.29 -12.46
CA GLY A 232 -0.04 -15.41 -11.53
C GLY A 232 -0.05 -15.02 -10.04
N MET A 233 -0.41 -13.78 -9.72
CA MET A 233 -0.40 -13.27 -8.35
C MET A 233 -1.67 -13.69 -7.60
N ALA A 234 -1.53 -14.41 -6.48
CA ALA A 234 -2.67 -14.88 -5.69
C ALA A 234 -3.32 -13.74 -4.88
N TRP A 235 -2.52 -12.93 -4.20
CA TRP A 235 -2.96 -12.00 -3.16
C TRP A 235 -2.84 -10.51 -3.54
N PHE A 236 -2.69 -10.18 -4.82
CA PHE A 236 -2.59 -8.79 -5.28
C PHE A 236 -3.98 -8.23 -5.56
N THR A 237 -4.65 -7.68 -4.52
CA THR A 237 -6.06 -7.30 -4.57
C THR A 237 -6.32 -5.95 -3.89
N TYR A 238 -7.40 -5.27 -4.28
CA TYR A 238 -8.01 -4.21 -3.50
C TYR A 238 -9.05 -4.83 -2.55
N GLY A 239 -8.73 -4.84 -1.25
CA GLY A 239 -9.57 -5.51 -0.27
C GLY A 239 -9.43 -7.04 -0.30
N VAL A 240 -10.15 -7.70 0.59
CA VAL A 240 -10.21 -9.16 0.76
C VAL A 240 -11.68 -9.55 0.78
N ALA A 241 -12.01 -10.73 0.23
CA ALA A 241 -13.36 -11.26 0.36
C ALA A 241 -13.68 -11.58 1.83
N ALA A 242 -14.96 -11.42 2.20
CA ALA A 242 -15.38 -11.64 3.60
C ALA A 242 -15.16 -13.09 4.10
N ALA A 243 -14.89 -14.03 3.18
CA ALA A 243 -14.64 -15.43 3.49
C ALA A 243 -13.12 -15.79 3.59
N ASP A 244 -12.24 -14.84 3.29
CA ASP A 244 -10.78 -14.98 3.32
C ASP A 244 -10.21 -14.25 4.57
#